data_ac7e19fdf0d8d83f2cce8e037d8c807c
#
_entry.id   ac7e19fdf0d8d83f2cce8e037d8c807c
#
_cell.length_a   1.000
_cell.length_b   1.000
_cell.length_c   1.000
_cell.angle_alpha   90.00
_cell.angle_beta   90.00
_cell.angle_gamma   90.00
#
_symmetry.space_group_name_H-M   'P 1'
#
loop_
_entity.id
_entity.type
_entity.pdbx_description
1 polymer ?
#
loop_
_entity_poly.entity_id
_entity_poly.type
_entity_poly.pdbx_seq_one_letter_code
_entity_poly.pdbx_strand_id
1 'polypeptide(L)'
;MVIPFVLLMKTKKKTYCQGYCPRASLYTKMGTFKKLNRKTPNFFIKGNMKYFILLYFVFNLFIMIAATTRVYSGIMPPMLMARFMIFFPFPGKIPQLLEFPNIAPWITHLSYRVFSMMLSTTILGILFGLLYKPRSWCTICPINTLSDSYLKKYKKR
;
A
#
# COMPACT_ATOMS: atom_id res chain seq x y z
N MET A 1 4.04 -5.80 7.41
CA MET A 1 2.84 -4.94 7.59
C MET A 1 2.43 -4.78 9.06
N VAL A 2 2.94 -5.56 9.98
CA VAL A 2 2.59 -5.50 11.42
C VAL A 2 3.24 -4.32 12.14
N ILE A 3 4.47 -3.96 11.75
CA ILE A 3 5.30 -2.92 12.40
C ILE A 3 4.58 -1.58 12.64
N PRO A 4 3.85 -0.98 11.67
CA PRO A 4 3.16 0.29 11.88
C PRO A 4 2.08 0.21 12.98
N PHE A 5 1.41 -0.94 13.09
CA PHE A 5 0.37 -1.12 14.12
C PHE A 5 0.97 -1.33 15.51
N VAL A 6 2.06 -2.08 15.63
CA VAL A 6 2.77 -2.27 16.89
C VAL A 6 3.32 -0.93 17.41
N LEU A 7 3.95 -0.14 16.54
CA LEU A 7 4.42 1.20 16.90
C LEU A 7 3.27 2.14 17.29
N LEU A 8 2.14 2.08 16.58
CA LEU A 8 0.95 2.89 16.89
C LEU A 8 0.39 2.55 18.27
N MET A 9 0.31 1.26 18.59
CA MET A 9 -0.19 0.80 19.90
C MET A 9 0.76 1.23 21.04
N LYS A 10 2.09 1.15 20.83
CA LYS A 10 3.10 1.48 21.82
C LYS A 10 3.26 2.99 22.03
N THR A 11 3.32 3.77 20.95
CA THR A 11 3.60 5.22 21.03
C THR A 11 2.38 6.10 21.06
N LYS A 12 1.17 5.58 20.72
CA LYS A 12 -0.09 6.33 20.60
C LYS A 12 0.04 7.59 19.71
N LYS A 13 1.02 7.61 18.83
CA LYS A 13 1.33 8.69 17.88
C LYS A 13 1.56 8.09 16.49
N LYS A 14 1.38 8.89 15.43
CA LYS A 14 1.62 8.46 14.04
C LYS A 14 3.11 8.44 13.68
N THR A 15 3.95 7.95 14.56
CA THR A 15 5.41 7.99 14.44
C THR A 15 5.90 7.26 13.19
N TYR A 16 5.26 6.14 12.84
CA TYR A 16 5.61 5.38 11.65
C TYR A 16 5.42 6.18 10.35
N CYS A 17 4.26 6.83 10.18
CA CYS A 17 3.97 7.60 8.97
C CYS A 17 4.82 8.86 8.84
N GLN A 18 5.27 9.43 9.95
CA GLN A 18 6.05 10.66 9.97
C GLN A 18 7.56 10.44 9.86
N GLY A 19 8.09 9.36 10.44
CA GLY A 19 9.53 9.13 10.55
C GLY A 19 10.04 7.92 9.77
N TYR A 20 9.34 6.79 9.83
CA TYR A 20 9.87 5.51 9.36
C TYR A 20 9.33 5.04 8.00
N CYS A 21 8.32 5.70 7.44
CA CYS A 21 7.75 5.27 6.17
C CYS A 21 8.63 5.69 4.98
N PRO A 22 9.28 4.74 4.27
CA PRO A 22 10.18 5.05 3.16
C PRO A 22 9.45 5.75 2.00
N ARG A 23 8.17 5.46 1.80
CA ARG A 23 7.34 6.11 0.77
C ARG A 23 7.08 7.56 1.09
N ALA A 24 6.81 7.91 2.37
CA ALA A 24 6.59 9.30 2.77
C ALA A 24 7.87 10.14 2.54
N SER A 25 9.04 9.57 2.80
CA SER A 25 10.33 10.18 2.50
C SER A 25 10.53 10.40 1.00
N LEU A 26 10.24 9.38 0.17
CA LEU A 26 10.31 9.46 -1.29
C LEU A 26 9.42 10.59 -1.83
N TYR A 27 8.15 10.64 -1.42
CA TYR A 27 7.20 11.67 -1.87
C TYR A 27 7.59 13.08 -1.42
N THR A 28 8.24 13.21 -0.26
CA THR A 28 8.75 14.50 0.21
C THR A 28 9.90 14.97 -0.66
N LYS A 29 10.87 14.10 -0.93
CA LYS A 29 12.00 14.42 -1.82
C LYS A 29 11.53 14.77 -3.24
N MET A 30 10.59 14.02 -3.80
CA MET A 30 10.02 14.35 -5.11
C MET A 30 9.30 15.71 -5.12
N GLY A 31 8.69 16.10 -4.00
CA GLY A 31 8.03 17.40 -3.87
C GLY A 31 8.98 18.60 -3.90
N THR A 32 10.26 18.42 -3.55
CA THR A 32 11.27 19.47 -3.64
C THR A 32 11.67 19.79 -5.09
N PHE A 33 11.55 18.81 -5.99
CA PHE A 33 11.88 19.00 -7.41
C PHE A 33 10.79 19.71 -8.22
N LYS A 34 9.57 19.87 -7.68
CA LYS A 34 8.44 20.40 -8.43
C LYS A 34 7.81 21.63 -7.76
N LYS A 35 7.86 22.78 -8.45
CA LYS A 35 7.21 24.04 -8.06
C LYS A 35 5.66 24.04 -8.21
N LEU A 36 5.08 22.97 -8.76
CA LEU A 36 3.64 22.90 -9.04
C LEU A 36 2.85 22.52 -7.78
N ASN A 37 2.46 23.52 -7.01
CA ASN A 37 1.79 23.38 -5.72
C ASN A 37 0.26 23.49 -5.87
N ARG A 38 -0.36 22.66 -6.73
CA ARG A 38 -1.82 22.63 -6.87
C ARG A 38 -2.47 22.13 -5.58
N LYS A 39 -3.45 22.86 -5.07
CA LYS A 39 -4.22 22.44 -3.88
C LYS A 39 -4.94 21.13 -4.18
N THR A 40 -4.80 20.18 -3.28
CA THR A 40 -5.60 18.92 -3.34
C THR A 40 -7.08 19.28 -3.24
N PRO A 41 -7.93 18.76 -4.14
CA PRO A 41 -9.36 19.04 -4.07
C PRO A 41 -9.95 18.54 -2.74
N ASN A 42 -10.85 19.31 -2.17
CA ASN A 42 -11.49 19.01 -0.88
C ASN A 42 -12.22 17.67 -0.87
N PHE A 43 -12.63 17.18 -2.03
CA PHE A 43 -13.22 15.86 -2.23
C PHE A 43 -12.33 14.72 -1.72
N PHE A 44 -11.02 14.80 -1.95
CA PHE A 44 -10.05 13.79 -1.47
C PHE A 44 -9.83 13.87 0.04
N ILE A 45 -9.96 15.05 0.64
CA ILE A 45 -9.65 15.27 2.06
C ILE A 45 -10.87 15.05 2.96
N LYS A 46 -12.03 15.58 2.57
CA LYS A 46 -13.28 15.56 3.37
C LYS A 46 -14.27 14.48 2.96
N GLY A 47 -14.12 13.87 1.76
CA GLY A 47 -15.10 12.95 1.22
C GLY A 47 -14.95 11.50 1.71
N ASN A 48 -15.94 10.67 1.35
CA ASN A 48 -15.96 9.23 1.60
C ASN A 48 -14.86 8.44 0.85
N MET A 49 -14.02 9.13 0.04
CA MET A 49 -12.93 8.51 -0.71
C MET A 49 -11.94 7.74 0.17
N LYS A 50 -11.68 8.21 1.39
CA LYS A 50 -10.81 7.50 2.34
C LYS A 50 -11.35 6.11 2.66
N TYR A 51 -12.66 6.03 2.90
CA TYR A 51 -13.32 4.76 3.22
C TYR A 51 -13.45 3.86 1.98
N PHE A 52 -13.67 4.46 0.81
CA PHE A 52 -13.70 3.71 -0.46
C PHE A 52 -12.34 3.05 -0.75
N ILE A 53 -11.25 3.79 -0.61
CA ILE A 53 -9.90 3.25 -0.79
C ILE A 53 -9.56 2.22 0.29
N LEU A 54 -9.99 2.44 1.53
CA LEU A 54 -9.83 1.47 2.60
C LEU A 54 -10.60 0.16 2.28
N LEU A 55 -11.86 0.26 1.86
CA LEU A 55 -12.69 -0.88 1.48
C LEU A 55 -12.06 -1.66 0.32
N TYR A 56 -11.64 -0.94 -0.73
CA TYR A 56 -10.92 -1.54 -1.86
C TYR A 56 -9.67 -2.30 -1.40
N PHE A 57 -8.91 -1.74 -0.47
CA PHE A 57 -7.71 -2.36 0.05
C PHE A 57 -8.01 -3.62 0.88
N VAL A 58 -9.04 -3.58 1.72
CA VAL A 58 -9.50 -4.73 2.51
C VAL A 58 -10.01 -5.84 1.59
N PHE A 59 -10.77 -5.50 0.55
CA PHE A 59 -11.25 -6.46 -0.44
C PHE A 59 -10.10 -7.13 -1.20
N ASN A 60 -9.08 -6.37 -1.59
CA ASN A 60 -7.87 -6.90 -2.20
C ASN A 60 -7.11 -7.83 -1.26
N LEU A 61 -7.01 -7.49 0.01
CA LEU A 61 -6.38 -8.35 1.01
C LEU A 61 -7.12 -9.68 1.14
N PHE A 62 -8.45 -9.63 1.14
CA PHE A 62 -9.28 -10.84 1.19
C PHE A 62 -9.06 -11.74 -0.02
N ILE A 63 -9.06 -11.18 -1.24
CA ILE A 63 -8.76 -11.93 -2.47
C ILE A 63 -7.35 -12.52 -2.41
N MET A 64 -6.38 -11.77 -1.90
CA MET A 64 -5.00 -12.25 -1.75
C MET A 64 -4.92 -13.47 -0.85
N ILE A 65 -5.58 -13.44 0.31
CA ILE A 65 -5.62 -14.56 1.25
C ILE A 65 -6.31 -15.77 0.60
N ALA A 66 -7.49 -15.58 -0.01
CA ALA A 66 -8.24 -16.63 -0.67
C ALA A 66 -7.46 -17.29 -1.82
N ALA A 67 -6.74 -16.49 -2.62
CA ALA A 67 -5.90 -17.03 -3.69
C ALA A 67 -4.70 -17.80 -3.14
N THR A 68 -4.07 -17.32 -2.06
CA THR A 68 -2.93 -18.00 -1.44
C THR A 68 -3.35 -19.35 -0.82
N THR A 69 -4.52 -19.44 -0.20
CA THR A 69 -5.05 -20.71 0.32
C THR A 69 -5.32 -21.72 -0.79
N ARG A 70 -5.82 -21.27 -1.97
CA ARG A 70 -5.99 -22.15 -3.14
C ARG A 70 -4.67 -22.66 -3.71
N VAL A 71 -3.64 -21.84 -3.71
CA VAL A 71 -2.27 -22.26 -4.11
C VAL A 71 -1.69 -23.23 -3.09
N TYR A 72 -1.93 -23.02 -1.79
CA TYR A 72 -1.54 -23.97 -0.75
C TYR A 72 -2.22 -25.33 -0.91
N SER A 73 -3.49 -25.35 -1.27
CA SER A 73 -4.25 -26.58 -1.55
C SER A 73 -3.89 -27.26 -2.89
N GLY A 74 -2.95 -26.71 -3.68
CA GLY A 74 -2.52 -27.26 -4.97
C GLY A 74 -3.51 -27.11 -6.12
N ILE A 75 -4.61 -26.38 -5.94
CA ILE A 75 -5.66 -26.20 -6.94
C ILE A 75 -5.22 -25.23 -8.05
N MET A 76 -4.34 -24.27 -7.73
CA MET A 76 -3.86 -23.25 -8.68
C MET A 76 -2.33 -23.21 -8.71
N PRO A 77 -1.73 -22.98 -9.92
CA PRO A 77 -0.29 -22.76 -10.04
C PRO A 77 0.11 -21.43 -9.35
N PRO A 78 1.34 -21.36 -8.81
CA PRO A 78 1.84 -20.14 -8.20
C PRO A 78 1.99 -19.03 -9.24
N MET A 79 1.66 -17.82 -8.85
CA MET A 79 1.79 -16.64 -9.71
C MET A 79 3.26 -16.18 -9.72
N LEU A 80 3.88 -16.15 -10.89
CA LEU A 80 5.29 -15.75 -11.09
C LEU A 80 5.43 -14.36 -11.75
N MET A 81 4.33 -13.64 -11.95
CA MET A 81 4.34 -12.32 -12.59
C MET A 81 3.76 -11.24 -11.70
N ALA A 82 4.42 -10.07 -11.66
CA ALA A 82 3.85 -8.89 -11.03
C ALA A 82 2.69 -8.34 -11.87
N ARG A 83 1.57 -7.98 -11.23
CA ARG A 83 0.41 -7.36 -11.88
C ARG A 83 0.16 -5.97 -11.31
N PHE A 84 -0.16 -5.03 -12.18
CA PHE A 84 -0.60 -3.70 -11.78
C PHE A 84 -2.10 -3.75 -11.44
N MET A 85 -2.49 -3.26 -10.26
CA MET A 85 -3.88 -3.24 -9.75
C MET A 85 -4.64 -4.58 -9.90
N ILE A 86 -3.96 -5.72 -9.83
CA ILE A 86 -4.52 -7.08 -9.95
C ILE A 86 -4.97 -7.45 -11.38
N PHE A 87 -5.46 -6.52 -12.18
CA PHE A 87 -6.06 -6.78 -13.49
C PHE A 87 -5.05 -6.71 -14.64
N PHE A 88 -4.11 -5.77 -14.60
CA PHE A 88 -3.19 -5.54 -15.71
C PHE A 88 -1.86 -6.26 -15.48
N PRO A 89 -1.45 -7.20 -16.36
CA PRO A 89 -0.10 -7.74 -16.30
C PRO A 89 0.89 -6.61 -16.60
N PHE A 90 1.94 -6.49 -15.80
CA PHE A 90 2.98 -5.51 -16.08
C PHE A 90 3.73 -5.93 -17.35
N PRO A 91 3.89 -5.04 -18.35
CA PRO A 91 4.48 -5.42 -19.65
C PRO A 91 5.97 -5.76 -19.59
N GLY A 92 6.63 -5.61 -18.47
CA GLY A 92 8.04 -5.95 -18.25
C GLY A 92 8.18 -7.25 -17.47
N LYS A 93 8.98 -8.20 -17.98
CA LYS A 93 9.50 -9.29 -17.16
C LYS A 93 10.44 -8.67 -16.14
N ILE A 94 9.97 -8.46 -14.92
CA ILE A 94 10.85 -8.04 -13.83
C ILE A 94 11.70 -9.28 -13.49
N PRO A 95 13.05 -9.24 -13.72
CA PRO A 95 13.90 -10.39 -13.43
C PRO A 95 13.79 -10.74 -11.94
N GLN A 96 13.68 -12.02 -11.65
CA GLN A 96 13.80 -12.51 -10.28
C GLN A 96 15.24 -12.30 -9.84
N LEU A 97 15.45 -11.38 -8.90
CA LEU A 97 16.76 -11.10 -8.34
C LEU A 97 17.29 -12.26 -7.46
N LEU A 98 16.38 -13.07 -6.92
CA LEU A 98 16.71 -14.20 -6.04
C LEU A 98 15.73 -15.35 -6.32
N GLU A 99 16.22 -16.39 -6.98
CA GLU A 99 15.52 -17.66 -7.11
C GLU A 99 15.99 -18.59 -6.00
N PHE A 100 15.11 -18.89 -5.07
CA PHE A 100 15.36 -19.91 -4.05
C PHE A 100 14.61 -21.17 -4.43
N PRO A 101 15.30 -22.23 -4.90
CA PRO A 101 14.65 -23.44 -5.38
C PRO A 101 13.89 -24.25 -4.31
N ASN A 102 14.15 -23.99 -3.03
CA ASN A 102 13.57 -24.73 -1.89
C ASN A 102 12.42 -24.00 -1.18
N ILE A 103 11.83 -22.95 -1.76
CA ILE A 103 10.72 -22.25 -1.11
C ILE A 103 9.39 -22.85 -1.57
N ALA A 104 8.48 -23.05 -0.59
CA ALA A 104 7.13 -23.51 -0.87
C ALA A 104 6.39 -22.59 -1.84
N PRO A 105 5.66 -23.10 -2.85
CA PRO A 105 5.06 -22.30 -3.94
C PRO A 105 4.05 -21.25 -3.44
N TRP A 106 3.40 -21.46 -2.31
CA TRP A 106 2.48 -20.50 -1.72
C TRP A 106 3.19 -19.26 -1.17
N ILE A 107 4.44 -19.37 -0.68
CA ILE A 107 5.23 -18.23 -0.20
C ILE A 107 5.62 -17.34 -1.38
N THR A 108 6.05 -17.95 -2.48
CA THR A 108 6.38 -17.24 -3.71
C THR A 108 5.17 -16.49 -4.25
N HIS A 109 4.00 -17.15 -4.32
CA HIS A 109 2.74 -16.52 -4.71
C HIS A 109 2.38 -15.32 -3.83
N LEU A 110 2.49 -15.47 -2.51
CA LEU A 110 2.22 -14.40 -1.54
C LEU A 110 3.17 -13.22 -1.75
N SER A 111 4.46 -13.48 -1.93
CA SER A 111 5.50 -12.45 -2.16
C SER A 111 5.20 -11.62 -3.40
N TYR A 112 4.87 -12.26 -4.52
CA TYR A 112 4.50 -11.55 -5.76
C TYR A 112 3.23 -10.73 -5.62
N ARG A 113 2.24 -11.21 -4.89
CA ARG A 113 1.00 -10.47 -4.62
C ARG A 113 1.25 -9.23 -3.76
N VAL A 114 2.00 -9.39 -2.68
CA VAL A 114 2.37 -8.27 -1.80
C VAL A 114 3.22 -7.25 -2.57
N PHE A 115 4.18 -7.71 -3.36
CA PHE A 115 5.01 -6.84 -4.20
C PHE A 115 4.17 -6.07 -5.22
N SER A 116 3.26 -6.73 -5.94
CA SER A 116 2.34 -6.10 -6.91
C SER A 116 1.50 -5.00 -6.26
N MET A 117 0.96 -5.25 -5.07
CA MET A 117 0.16 -4.30 -4.32
C MET A 117 1.00 -3.10 -3.86
N MET A 118 2.22 -3.35 -3.41
CA MET A 118 3.16 -2.31 -3.01
C MET A 118 3.60 -1.44 -4.19
N LEU A 119 3.91 -2.07 -5.32
CA LEU A 119 4.31 -1.38 -6.56
C LEU A 119 3.18 -0.48 -7.07
N SER A 120 1.96 -1.02 -7.19
CA SER A 120 0.78 -0.28 -7.65
C SER A 120 0.50 0.96 -6.80
N THR A 121 0.51 0.80 -5.48
CA THR A 121 0.26 1.91 -4.56
C THR A 121 1.41 2.94 -4.56
N THR A 122 2.63 2.53 -4.88
CA THR A 122 3.77 3.44 -5.01
C THR A 122 3.67 4.26 -6.29
N ILE A 123 3.35 3.62 -7.42
CA ILE A 123 3.15 4.31 -8.71
C ILE A 123 2.01 5.32 -8.61
N LEU A 124 0.86 4.91 -8.06
CA LEU A 124 -0.26 5.83 -7.82
C LEU A 124 0.13 7.00 -6.91
N GLY A 125 0.88 6.71 -5.85
CA GLY A 125 1.35 7.74 -4.93
C GLY A 125 2.31 8.74 -5.57
N ILE A 126 3.20 8.30 -6.47
CA ILE A 126 4.07 9.15 -7.28
C ILE A 126 3.22 10.00 -8.22
N LEU A 127 2.28 9.39 -8.94
CA LEU A 127 1.41 10.10 -9.87
C LEU A 127 0.61 11.20 -9.16
N PHE A 128 -0.03 10.88 -8.03
CA PHE A 128 -0.74 11.88 -7.22
C PHE A 128 0.18 12.96 -6.65
N GLY A 129 1.40 12.60 -6.23
CA GLY A 129 2.40 13.55 -5.76
C GLY A 129 2.89 14.50 -6.87
N LEU A 130 2.93 14.00 -8.11
CA LEU A 130 3.28 14.81 -9.28
C LEU A 130 2.15 15.73 -9.72
N LEU A 131 0.90 15.31 -9.64
CA LEU A 131 -0.26 16.11 -10.09
C LEU A 131 -0.69 17.14 -9.05
N TYR A 132 -0.60 16.79 -7.77
CA TYR A 132 -1.08 17.62 -6.65
C TYR A 132 0.07 17.99 -5.71
N LYS A 133 -0.20 18.04 -4.40
CA LYS A 133 0.82 18.28 -3.38
C LYS A 133 1.63 17.02 -3.08
N PRO A 134 2.91 17.15 -2.75
CA PRO A 134 3.67 16.06 -2.17
C PRO A 134 2.93 15.54 -0.92
N ARG A 135 2.95 14.24 -0.72
CA ARG A 135 2.19 13.55 0.35
C ARG A 135 0.66 13.53 0.21
N SER A 136 0.06 13.95 -0.90
CA SER A 136 -1.40 13.84 -1.11
C SER A 136 -1.88 12.40 -0.95
N TRP A 137 -1.11 11.41 -1.44
CA TRP A 137 -1.40 10.00 -1.23
C TRP A 137 -1.41 9.59 0.24
N CYS A 138 -0.55 10.19 1.08
CA CYS A 138 -0.48 9.85 2.51
C CYS A 138 -1.77 10.18 3.26
N THR A 139 -2.56 11.16 2.79
CA THR A 139 -3.84 11.52 3.42
C THR A 139 -4.93 10.49 3.16
N ILE A 140 -4.82 9.73 2.06
CA ILE A 140 -5.81 8.75 1.59
C ILE A 140 -5.36 7.32 1.91
N CYS A 141 -4.09 7.14 2.29
CA CYS A 141 -3.48 5.85 2.57
C CYS A 141 -4.27 5.06 3.62
N PRO A 142 -4.60 3.77 3.37
CA PRO A 142 -5.38 2.95 4.29
C PRO A 142 -4.76 2.83 5.69
N ILE A 143 -3.43 2.79 5.79
CA ILE A 143 -2.72 2.73 7.07
C ILE A 143 -2.96 4.03 7.87
N ASN A 144 -2.93 5.19 7.21
CA ASN A 144 -3.22 6.46 7.87
C ASN A 144 -4.68 6.54 8.31
N THR A 145 -5.61 6.10 7.47
CA THR A 145 -7.05 6.09 7.79
C THR A 145 -7.36 5.20 9.00
N LEU A 146 -6.78 4.00 9.07
CA LEU A 146 -6.90 3.10 10.21
C LEU A 146 -6.29 3.71 11.47
N SER A 147 -5.11 4.31 11.35
CA SER A 147 -4.43 4.98 12.47
C SER A 147 -5.26 6.14 13.01
N ASP A 148 -5.90 6.93 12.12
CA ASP A 148 -6.81 8.02 12.52
C ASP A 148 -8.04 7.51 13.24
N SER A 149 -8.65 6.43 12.75
CA SER A 149 -9.82 5.81 13.38
C SER A 149 -9.49 5.27 14.77
N TYR A 150 -8.32 4.63 14.91
CA TYR A 150 -7.85 4.11 16.18
C TYR A 150 -7.59 5.24 17.19
N LEU A 151 -6.87 6.28 16.80
CA LEU A 151 -6.55 7.42 17.68
C LEU A 151 -7.80 8.23 18.08
N LYS A 152 -8.77 8.38 17.16
CA LYS A 152 -10.06 9.01 17.47
C LYS A 152 -10.81 8.23 18.54
N LYS A 153 -10.86 6.89 18.44
CA LYS A 153 -11.50 6.02 19.42
C LYS A 153 -10.80 6.10 20.78
N TYR A 154 -9.48 6.17 20.78
CA TYR A 154 -8.68 6.28 22.00
C TYR A 154 -8.85 7.64 22.70
N LYS A 155 -8.92 8.75 21.93
CA LYS A 155 -9.10 10.11 22.49
C LYS A 155 -10.52 10.37 23.04
N LYS A 156 -11.49 9.55 22.63
CA LYS A 156 -12.89 9.67 23.06
C LYS A 156 -13.17 8.86 24.34
N ARG A 157 -12.22 8.08 24.81
CA ARG A 157 -12.24 7.28 26.02
C ARG A 157 -11.45 7.97 27.14
#